data_f2a1279e0eaf3a799f7edcbf1547f5ee
#
_entry.id   f2a1279e0eaf3a799f7edcbf1547f5ee
#
_cell.length_a   1.000
_cell.length_b   1.000
_cell.length_c   1.000
_cell.angle_alpha   90.00
_cell.angle_beta   90.00
_cell.angle_gamma   90.00
#
_symmetry.space_group_name_H-M   'P 1'
#
loop_
_entity.id
_entity.type
_entity.pdbx_description
1 polymer ?
#
loop_
_entity_poly.entity_id
_entity_poly.type
_entity_poly.pdbx_seq_one_letter_code
_entity_poly.pdbx_strand_id
1 'polypeptide(L)'
;GSLIRRGPAFTQFSLFACIDEDGQLRLVNHLGMALGDDPEQILANLESGRFARDDLPAEPGRMASDREYSQHVRGIDSSEPARYNADPRRLYEASGSAGKIAVFAVRLDTFAADTDTRVFYIGTNQPRDLADLRRHMLARFASLPVAAEYMHRSAYDLSRTYGKDRLCTQPCAETD
;
A
#
# COMPACT_ATOMS: atom_id res chain seq x y z
N GLY A 1 -0.35 -6.06 0.14
CA GLY A 1 -1.35 -5.78 1.15
C GLY A 1 -1.12 -4.49 1.87
N SER A 2 -2.18 -3.84 2.33
CA SER A 2 -2.08 -2.62 3.13
C SER A 2 -1.67 -2.99 4.55
N LEU A 3 -0.66 -2.34 5.06
CA LEU A 3 -0.30 -2.46 6.47
C LEU A 3 -1.33 -1.69 7.31
N ILE A 4 -1.87 -2.31 8.36
CA ILE A 4 -2.91 -1.69 9.19
C ILE A 4 -2.41 -0.40 9.81
N ARG A 5 -1.18 -0.37 10.28
CA ARG A 5 -0.58 0.79 10.96
C ARG A 5 -0.23 1.94 10.02
N ARG A 6 0.14 1.65 8.76
CA ARG A 6 0.64 2.64 7.80
C ARG A 6 -0.39 3.02 6.73
N GLY A 7 -1.38 2.18 6.54
CA GLY A 7 -2.37 2.36 5.49
C GLY A 7 -1.84 2.08 4.08
N PRO A 8 -2.66 2.34 3.06
CA PRO A 8 -2.27 2.19 1.68
C PRO A 8 -1.29 3.27 1.24
N ALA A 9 -0.41 2.91 0.29
CA ALA A 9 0.36 3.88 -0.46
C ALA A 9 -0.48 4.43 -1.62
N PHE A 10 -0.29 5.73 -1.90
CA PHE A 10 -0.89 6.40 -3.05
C PHE A 10 0.17 6.65 -4.12
N THR A 11 -0.21 6.53 -5.37
CA THR A 11 0.66 6.83 -6.51
C THR A 11 0.55 8.28 -6.97
N GLN A 12 0.36 9.20 -6.01
CA GLN A 12 0.26 10.64 -6.26
C GLN A 12 1.56 11.24 -6.80
N PHE A 13 2.69 10.70 -6.34
CA PHE A 13 4.00 11.08 -6.85
C PHE A 13 4.47 10.03 -7.85
N SER A 14 4.15 10.21 -9.12
CA SER A 14 4.47 9.25 -10.17
C SER A 14 4.92 9.92 -11.45
N LEU A 15 5.76 9.22 -12.19
CA LEU A 15 6.07 9.49 -13.59
C LEU A 15 5.40 8.39 -14.41
N PHE A 16 4.54 8.77 -15.33
CA PHE A 16 3.80 7.80 -16.14
C PHE A 16 3.51 8.33 -17.53
N ALA A 17 3.39 7.43 -18.51
CA ALA A 17 2.82 7.73 -19.81
C ALA A 17 1.34 7.37 -19.80
N CYS A 18 0.53 8.17 -20.45
CA CYS A 18 -0.90 7.92 -20.65
C CYS A 18 -1.33 8.27 -22.06
N ILE A 19 -2.45 7.69 -22.49
CA ILE A 19 -3.19 8.13 -23.66
C ILE A 19 -4.28 9.07 -23.16
N ASP A 20 -4.22 10.32 -23.61
CA ASP A 20 -5.20 11.34 -23.24
C ASP A 20 -6.54 11.19 -23.95
N GLU A 21 -7.47 12.13 -23.73
CA GLU A 21 -8.81 12.13 -24.33
C GLU A 21 -8.77 12.27 -25.85
N ASP A 22 -7.75 12.93 -26.38
CA ASP A 22 -7.52 13.11 -27.82
C ASP A 22 -6.76 11.93 -28.47
N GLY A 23 -6.46 10.90 -27.67
CA GLY A 23 -5.71 9.73 -28.14
C GLY A 23 -4.21 9.97 -28.28
N GLN A 24 -3.69 11.06 -27.71
CA GLN A 24 -2.27 11.39 -27.79
C GLN A 24 -1.50 10.77 -26.61
N LEU A 25 -0.30 10.28 -26.92
CA LEU A 25 0.62 9.79 -25.90
C LEU A 25 1.28 10.99 -25.18
N ARG A 26 1.17 11.02 -23.86
CA ARG A 26 1.80 12.01 -22.99
C ARG A 26 2.63 11.35 -21.91
N LEU A 27 3.77 11.97 -21.59
CA LEU A 27 4.55 11.68 -20.39
C LEU A 27 4.20 12.72 -19.32
N VAL A 28 3.75 12.25 -18.16
CA VAL A 28 3.30 13.11 -17.05
C VAL A 28 4.25 12.93 -15.88
N ASN A 29 4.93 14.03 -15.50
CA ASN A 29 5.85 14.04 -14.36
C ASN A 29 5.18 14.67 -13.13
N HIS A 30 4.65 13.84 -12.26
CA HIS A 30 4.12 14.22 -10.95
C HIS A 30 5.05 13.82 -9.79
N LEU A 31 6.32 13.46 -10.06
CA LEU A 31 7.27 13.11 -8.99
C LEU A 31 7.61 14.29 -8.07
N GLY A 32 7.34 15.52 -8.50
CA GLY A 32 7.79 16.73 -7.81
C GLY A 32 9.31 16.93 -7.92
N MET A 33 9.90 16.47 -9.02
CA MET A 33 11.33 16.54 -9.31
C MET A 33 11.54 17.25 -10.65
N ALA A 34 12.50 18.16 -10.71
CA ALA A 34 12.88 18.85 -11.94
C ALA A 34 13.76 17.93 -12.81
N LEU A 35 13.13 17.13 -13.66
CA LEU A 35 13.83 16.21 -14.57
C LEU A 35 13.99 16.74 -15.99
N GLY A 36 13.49 17.95 -16.27
CA GLY A 36 13.45 18.56 -17.60
C GLY A 36 12.03 18.66 -18.15
N ASP A 37 11.90 19.20 -19.36
CA ASP A 37 10.62 19.49 -20.02
C ASP A 37 10.32 18.53 -21.18
N ASP A 38 11.33 17.91 -21.73
CA ASP A 38 11.22 16.95 -22.82
C ASP A 38 11.15 15.51 -22.32
N PRO A 39 10.27 14.65 -22.84
CA PRO A 39 10.12 13.27 -22.42
C PRO A 39 11.42 12.46 -22.41
N GLU A 40 12.24 12.57 -23.45
CA GLU A 40 13.51 11.85 -23.56
C GLU A 40 14.51 12.32 -22.48
N GLN A 41 14.55 13.63 -22.23
CA GLN A 41 15.39 14.21 -21.17
C GLN A 41 14.94 13.76 -19.79
N ILE A 42 13.62 13.75 -19.52
CA ILE A 42 13.03 13.30 -18.26
C ILE A 42 13.45 11.86 -17.97
N LEU A 43 13.27 10.97 -18.95
CA LEU A 43 13.62 9.56 -18.80
C LEU A 43 15.13 9.35 -18.63
N ALA A 44 15.95 10.03 -19.41
CA ALA A 44 17.41 9.94 -19.31
C ALA A 44 17.94 10.48 -17.96
N ASN A 45 17.37 11.57 -17.45
CA ASN A 45 17.75 12.12 -16.14
C ASN A 45 17.31 11.20 -14.99
N LEU A 46 16.13 10.58 -15.10
CA LEU A 46 15.68 9.60 -14.12
C LEU A 46 16.61 8.37 -14.11
N GLU A 47 16.88 7.79 -15.29
CA GLU A 47 17.72 6.60 -15.42
C GLU A 47 19.16 6.83 -14.92
N SER A 48 19.72 8.00 -15.21
CA SER A 48 21.08 8.35 -14.77
C SER A 48 21.16 8.84 -13.32
N GLY A 49 20.03 8.96 -12.61
CA GLY A 49 19.97 9.47 -11.26
C GLY A 49 20.41 10.95 -11.14
N ARG A 50 20.21 11.74 -12.19
CA ARG A 50 20.56 13.16 -12.20
C ARG A 50 19.50 14.01 -11.51
N PHE A 51 19.38 13.79 -10.22
CA PHE A 51 18.56 14.60 -9.32
C PHE A 51 19.17 14.57 -7.93
N ALA A 52 19.08 15.69 -7.21
CA ALA A 52 19.55 15.79 -5.84
C ALA A 52 18.37 15.64 -4.87
N ARG A 53 18.68 15.31 -3.63
CA ARG A 53 17.67 15.23 -2.55
C ARG A 53 16.99 16.58 -2.32
N ASP A 54 17.73 17.68 -2.50
CA ASP A 54 17.25 19.04 -2.33
C ASP A 54 16.31 19.48 -3.47
N ASP A 55 16.29 18.72 -4.59
CA ASP A 55 15.31 18.90 -5.68
C ASP A 55 13.94 18.32 -5.35
N LEU A 56 13.76 17.76 -4.14
CA LEU A 56 12.53 17.19 -3.65
C LEU A 56 11.86 18.14 -2.65
N PRO A 57 11.20 19.21 -3.12
CA PRO A 57 10.53 20.12 -2.20
C PRO A 57 9.48 19.38 -1.36
N ALA A 58 9.36 19.80 -0.11
CA ALA A 58 8.21 19.41 0.70
C ALA A 58 6.96 20.05 0.07
N GLU A 59 6.07 19.23 -0.44
CA GLU A 59 4.79 19.68 -1.01
C GLU A 59 3.70 19.54 0.05
N PRO A 60 3.27 20.63 0.72
CA PRO A 60 2.19 20.58 1.69
C PRO A 60 0.91 20.06 1.02
N GLY A 61 0.27 19.08 1.62
CA GLY A 61 -0.99 18.53 1.11
C GLY A 61 -0.85 17.38 0.11
N ARG A 62 0.35 17.11 -0.42
CA ARG A 62 0.62 15.90 -1.20
C ARG A 62 1.32 14.86 -0.34
N MET A 63 0.96 13.60 -0.50
CA MET A 63 1.53 12.50 0.27
C MET A 63 1.49 11.19 -0.51
N ALA A 64 2.46 10.32 -0.25
CA ALA A 64 2.50 8.99 -0.85
C ALA A 64 1.80 7.93 0.02
N SER A 65 1.50 8.22 1.29
CA SER A 65 0.81 7.31 2.21
C SER A 65 -0.41 7.95 2.85
N ASP A 66 -1.38 7.12 3.22
CA ASP A 66 -2.58 7.57 3.93
C ASP A 66 -2.30 7.77 5.42
N ARG A 67 -2.12 9.03 5.82
CA ARG A 67 -1.86 9.39 7.23
C ARG A 67 -3.11 9.31 8.11
N GLU A 68 -4.29 9.30 7.52
CA GLU A 68 -5.58 9.26 8.24
C GLU A 68 -6.08 7.83 8.43
N TYR A 69 -5.55 6.87 7.68
CA TYR A 69 -6.03 5.49 7.67
C TYR A 69 -6.04 4.84 9.04
N SER A 70 -5.01 5.07 9.85
CA SER A 70 -4.92 4.49 11.20
C SER A 70 -6.03 4.99 12.14
N GLN A 71 -6.60 6.15 11.87
CA GLN A 71 -7.75 6.68 12.61
C GLN A 71 -9.05 6.10 12.05
N HIS A 72 -9.20 6.08 10.73
CA HIS A 72 -10.41 5.57 10.08
C HIS A 72 -10.62 4.07 10.34
N VAL A 73 -9.56 3.27 10.34
CA VAL A 73 -9.66 1.82 10.57
C VAL A 73 -10.10 1.48 12.00
N ARG A 74 -9.93 2.40 12.94
CA ARG A 74 -10.42 2.27 14.33
C ARG A 74 -11.92 2.52 14.48
N GLY A 75 -12.54 3.19 13.51
CA GLY A 75 -13.99 3.42 13.46
C GLY A 75 -14.75 2.15 13.06
N ILE A 76 -14.67 1.11 13.90
CA ILE A 76 -15.19 -0.24 13.60
C ILE A 76 -16.70 -0.31 13.36
N ASP A 77 -17.44 0.69 13.82
CA ASP A 77 -18.89 0.81 13.67
C ASP A 77 -19.27 1.95 12.69
N SER A 78 -18.29 2.54 12.01
CA SER A 78 -18.55 3.55 10.98
C SER A 78 -19.31 2.93 9.81
N SER A 79 -20.27 3.66 9.27
CA SER A 79 -20.96 3.32 8.02
C SER A 79 -20.04 3.49 6.80
N GLU A 80 -18.98 4.30 6.94
CA GLU A 80 -18.02 4.53 5.89
C GLU A 80 -16.84 3.56 6.04
N PRO A 81 -16.41 2.89 4.96
CA PRO A 81 -15.24 2.04 5.01
C PRO A 81 -13.98 2.89 5.24
N ALA A 82 -13.03 2.35 6.00
CA ALA A 82 -11.75 3.02 6.26
C ALA A 82 -10.97 3.31 4.96
N ARG A 83 -11.25 2.56 3.91
CA ARG A 83 -10.70 2.73 2.57
C ARG A 83 -11.68 2.23 1.53
N TYR A 84 -11.86 2.99 0.45
CA TYR A 84 -12.59 2.56 -0.75
C TYR A 84 -11.98 3.16 -2.01
N ASN A 85 -12.02 2.40 -3.11
CA ASN A 85 -11.31 2.77 -4.33
C ASN A 85 -11.92 3.96 -5.08
N ALA A 86 -13.16 4.32 -4.78
CA ALA A 86 -13.85 5.45 -5.39
C ALA A 86 -13.79 6.74 -4.55
N ASP A 87 -12.91 6.83 -3.55
CA ASP A 87 -12.74 8.05 -2.77
C ASP A 87 -12.17 9.17 -3.67
N PRO A 88 -12.94 10.22 -3.97
CA PRO A 88 -12.51 11.27 -4.88
C PRO A 88 -11.29 12.05 -4.38
N ARG A 89 -11.01 12.02 -3.07
CA ARG A 89 -9.82 12.64 -2.48
C ARG A 89 -8.55 11.87 -2.78
N ARG A 90 -8.67 10.63 -3.26
CA ARG A 90 -7.60 9.66 -3.45
C ARG A 90 -7.53 9.10 -4.87
N LEU A 91 -8.26 9.74 -5.80
CA LEU A 91 -8.22 9.36 -7.22
C LEU A 91 -7.09 10.11 -7.91
N TYR A 92 -5.99 9.40 -8.11
CA TYR A 92 -4.85 9.89 -8.87
C TYR A 92 -4.72 9.10 -10.15
N GLU A 93 -4.17 9.73 -11.21
CA GLU A 93 -4.09 9.13 -12.55
C GLU A 93 -3.37 7.78 -12.55
N ALA A 94 -2.32 7.65 -11.74
CA ALA A 94 -1.60 6.37 -11.60
C ALA A 94 -2.34 5.32 -10.75
N SER A 95 -3.47 5.67 -10.13
CA SER A 95 -4.28 4.76 -9.30
C SER A 95 -5.60 4.45 -10.00
N GLY A 96 -5.86 3.16 -10.26
CA GLY A 96 -7.15 2.73 -10.84
C GLY A 96 -7.34 3.11 -12.30
N SER A 97 -6.28 3.29 -13.06
CA SER A 97 -6.26 3.74 -14.45
C SER A 97 -6.89 2.77 -15.46
N ALA A 98 -7.24 1.56 -15.04
CA ALA A 98 -7.79 0.51 -15.91
C ALA A 98 -6.93 0.17 -17.14
N GLY A 99 -5.61 0.33 -17.05
CA GLY A 99 -4.65 -0.13 -18.05
C GLY A 99 -4.31 0.85 -19.16
N LYS A 100 -4.76 2.11 -19.10
CA LYS A 100 -4.40 3.14 -20.09
C LYS A 100 -3.16 3.93 -19.75
N ILE A 101 -2.36 3.48 -18.81
CA ILE A 101 -1.10 4.13 -18.42
C ILE A 101 0.03 3.12 -18.30
N ALA A 102 1.27 3.63 -18.42
CA ALA A 102 2.49 2.93 -18.09
C ALA A 102 3.24 3.74 -17.03
N VAL A 103 3.42 3.19 -15.84
CA VAL A 103 4.13 3.86 -14.74
C VAL A 103 5.62 3.53 -14.83
N PHE A 104 6.47 4.55 -14.90
CA PHE A 104 7.93 4.42 -14.96
C PHE A 104 8.57 4.53 -13.57
N ALA A 105 8.07 5.44 -12.75
CA ALA A 105 8.59 5.64 -11.40
C ALA A 105 7.50 6.11 -10.45
N VAL A 106 7.69 5.79 -9.17
CA VAL A 106 6.88 6.30 -8.06
C VAL A 106 7.79 6.74 -6.92
N ARG A 107 7.41 7.81 -6.24
CA ARG A 107 8.04 8.24 -5.00
C ARG A 107 7.14 7.85 -3.84
N LEU A 108 7.66 7.09 -2.89
CA LEU A 108 6.92 6.57 -1.76
C LEU A 108 7.52 7.08 -0.44
N ASP A 109 6.68 7.22 0.57
CA ASP A 109 7.15 7.45 1.92
C ASP A 109 7.88 6.21 2.45
N THR A 110 8.95 6.43 3.19
CA THR A 110 9.66 5.39 3.92
C THR A 110 9.49 5.60 5.42
N PHE A 111 9.59 4.53 6.17
CA PHE A 111 9.41 4.52 7.61
C PHE A 111 10.57 3.79 8.27
N ALA A 112 10.88 4.15 9.51
CA ALA A 112 11.86 3.41 10.29
C ALA A 112 11.44 1.94 10.40
N ALA A 113 12.40 1.04 10.25
CA ALA A 113 12.17 -0.38 10.45
C ALA A 113 11.85 -0.65 11.93
N ASP A 114 10.93 -1.58 12.16
CA ASP A 114 10.67 -2.05 13.52
C ASP A 114 11.89 -2.86 14.01
N THR A 115 12.33 -2.62 15.24
CA THR A 115 13.50 -3.27 15.84
C THR A 115 13.22 -4.72 16.25
N ASP A 116 11.96 -5.03 16.56
CA ASP A 116 11.48 -6.37 16.90
C ASP A 116 10.09 -6.57 16.29
N THR A 117 9.89 -7.70 15.66
CA THR A 117 8.60 -8.04 15.04
C THR A 117 8.25 -9.48 15.42
N ARG A 118 7.03 -9.67 15.92
CA ARG A 118 6.49 -10.99 16.25
C ARG A 118 5.29 -11.30 15.37
N VAL A 119 5.21 -12.54 14.94
CA VAL A 119 4.11 -13.07 14.15
C VAL A 119 3.32 -14.06 15.01
N PHE A 120 2.01 -13.90 15.03
CA PHE A 120 1.08 -14.77 15.73
C PHE A 120 0.17 -15.47 14.72
N TYR A 121 0.10 -16.77 14.80
CA TYR A 121 -0.88 -17.57 14.05
C TYR A 121 -2.02 -17.93 15.00
N ILE A 122 -3.23 -17.47 14.67
CA ILE A 122 -4.40 -17.65 15.49
C ILE A 122 -5.41 -18.46 14.69
N GLY A 123 -5.70 -19.68 15.15
CA GLY A 123 -6.66 -20.58 14.50
C GLY A 123 -7.93 -20.72 15.31
N THR A 124 -9.05 -20.83 14.63
CA THR A 124 -10.36 -21.18 15.20
C THR A 124 -11.21 -21.89 14.16
N ASN A 125 -12.15 -22.69 14.63
CA ASN A 125 -13.18 -23.28 13.79
C ASN A 125 -14.45 -22.42 13.68
N GLN A 126 -14.46 -21.26 14.34
CA GLN A 126 -15.58 -20.32 14.34
C GLN A 126 -15.12 -18.96 13.78
N PRO A 127 -15.45 -18.64 12.53
CA PRO A 127 -15.03 -17.36 11.90
C PRO A 127 -15.42 -16.11 12.70
N ARG A 128 -16.48 -16.19 13.50
CA ARG A 128 -16.92 -15.10 14.37
C ARG A 128 -15.85 -14.69 15.38
N ASP A 129 -15.11 -15.65 15.95
CA ASP A 129 -14.05 -15.34 16.90
C ASP A 129 -12.97 -14.44 16.30
N LEU A 130 -12.64 -14.64 15.01
CA LEU A 130 -11.68 -13.78 14.30
C LEU A 130 -12.24 -12.39 14.01
N ALA A 131 -13.55 -12.29 13.74
CA ALA A 131 -14.21 -11.01 13.58
C ALA A 131 -14.20 -10.22 14.91
N ASP A 132 -14.50 -10.87 16.01
CA ASP A 132 -14.48 -10.28 17.35
C ASP A 132 -13.05 -9.89 17.77
N LEU A 133 -12.07 -10.75 17.49
CA LEU A 133 -10.64 -10.42 17.70
C LEU A 133 -10.23 -9.19 16.90
N ARG A 134 -10.58 -9.12 15.60
CA ARG A 134 -10.30 -7.95 14.76
C ARG A 134 -10.92 -6.68 15.35
N ARG A 135 -12.18 -6.72 15.72
CA ARG A 135 -12.89 -5.59 16.34
C ARG A 135 -12.20 -5.15 17.63
N HIS A 136 -11.83 -6.11 18.47
CA HIS A 136 -11.13 -5.83 19.73
C HIS A 136 -9.77 -5.17 19.47
N MET A 137 -8.96 -5.69 18.58
CA MET A 137 -7.65 -5.12 18.25
C MET A 137 -7.77 -3.68 17.72
N LEU A 138 -8.67 -3.44 16.78
CA LEU A 138 -8.82 -2.12 16.17
C LEU A 138 -9.36 -1.08 17.16
N ALA A 139 -10.29 -1.48 18.04
CA ALA A 139 -10.91 -0.57 18.99
C ALA A 139 -10.08 -0.33 20.25
N ARG A 140 -9.32 -1.32 20.71
CA ARG A 140 -8.76 -1.31 22.07
C ARG A 140 -7.23 -1.26 22.14
N PHE A 141 -6.53 -1.74 21.15
CA PHE A 141 -5.06 -1.75 21.22
C PHE A 141 -4.51 -0.32 21.15
N ALA A 142 -3.63 0.02 22.05
CA ALA A 142 -2.95 1.31 22.06
C ALA A 142 -2.14 1.49 20.75
N SER A 143 -1.45 0.44 20.32
CA SER A 143 -0.73 0.39 19.06
C SER A 143 -1.39 -0.62 18.12
N LEU A 144 -1.67 -0.18 16.88
CA LEU A 144 -2.18 -1.09 15.86
C LEU A 144 -1.11 -2.09 15.43
N PRO A 145 -1.49 -3.34 15.13
CA PRO A 145 -0.57 -4.30 14.54
C PRO A 145 -0.04 -3.78 13.19
N VAL A 146 1.14 -4.22 12.81
CA VAL A 146 1.74 -3.87 11.51
C VAL A 146 0.85 -4.36 10.38
N ALA A 147 0.47 -5.63 10.45
CA ALA A 147 -0.45 -6.26 9.51
C ALA A 147 -1.30 -7.30 10.24
N ALA A 148 -2.47 -7.59 9.71
CA ALA A 148 -3.28 -8.74 10.10
C ALA A 148 -4.02 -9.24 8.85
N GLU A 149 -3.93 -10.53 8.61
CA GLU A 149 -4.51 -11.16 7.43
C GLU A 149 -5.38 -12.34 7.86
N TYR A 150 -6.53 -12.45 7.23
CA TYR A 150 -7.40 -13.61 7.39
C TYR A 150 -7.14 -14.60 6.26
N MET A 151 -6.94 -15.85 6.61
CA MET A 151 -6.83 -16.94 5.65
C MET A 151 -7.87 -18.02 5.98
N HIS A 152 -8.77 -18.28 5.05
CA HIS A 152 -9.67 -19.41 5.14
C HIS A 152 -8.91 -20.73 4.99
N ARG A 153 -9.35 -21.78 5.67
CA ARG A 153 -8.73 -23.11 5.61
C ARG A 153 -8.51 -23.60 4.18
N SER A 154 -9.50 -23.46 3.31
CA SER A 154 -9.40 -23.90 1.92
C SER A 154 -8.31 -23.13 1.15
N ALA A 155 -8.14 -21.82 1.41
CA ALA A 155 -7.08 -21.02 0.80
C ALA A 155 -5.71 -21.47 1.29
N TYR A 156 -5.58 -21.80 2.58
CA TYR A 156 -4.36 -22.37 3.15
C TYR A 156 -3.99 -23.70 2.47
N ASP A 157 -4.96 -24.61 2.36
CA ASP A 157 -4.73 -25.95 1.76
C ASP A 157 -4.34 -25.84 0.27
N LEU A 158 -4.98 -24.92 -0.48
CA LEU A 158 -4.61 -24.62 -1.86
C LEU A 158 -3.20 -24.01 -1.95
N SER A 159 -2.87 -23.05 -1.09
CA SER A 159 -1.54 -22.44 -1.06
C SER A 159 -0.44 -23.45 -0.73
N ARG A 160 -0.71 -24.39 0.16
CA ARG A 160 0.22 -25.48 0.49
C ARG A 160 0.48 -26.39 -0.70
N THR A 161 -0.51 -26.62 -1.55
CA THR A 161 -0.41 -27.53 -2.70
C THR A 161 0.19 -26.84 -3.93
N TYR A 162 -0.24 -25.59 -4.21
CA TYR A 162 0.06 -24.90 -5.46
C TYR A 162 0.87 -23.62 -5.29
N GLY A 163 1.04 -23.12 -4.06
CA GLY A 163 1.80 -21.89 -3.79
C GLY A 163 3.28 -22.06 -4.10
N LYS A 164 3.85 -21.06 -4.77
CA LYS A 164 5.29 -21.01 -5.04
C LYS A 164 6.07 -20.67 -3.76
N ASP A 165 5.49 -19.86 -2.90
CA ASP A 165 6.03 -19.51 -1.60
C ASP A 165 5.58 -20.60 -0.62
N ARG A 166 6.47 -21.52 -0.32
CA ARG A 166 6.24 -22.47 0.76
C ARG A 166 6.12 -21.64 2.04
N LEU A 167 4.89 -21.49 2.57
CA LEU A 167 4.73 -21.12 3.95
C LEU A 167 5.67 -21.99 4.76
N CYS A 168 6.65 -21.38 5.42
CA CYS A 168 7.62 -22.10 6.22
C CYS A 168 6.86 -22.99 7.19
N THR A 169 6.86 -24.29 6.91
CA THR A 169 6.43 -25.31 7.83
C THR A 169 7.56 -25.52 8.84
N GLN A 170 7.80 -24.53 9.69
CA GLN A 170 8.40 -24.83 10.97
C GLN A 170 7.29 -25.49 11.81
N PRO A 171 7.51 -26.69 12.32
CA PRO A 171 6.58 -27.29 13.24
C PRO A 171 6.40 -26.33 14.42
N CYS A 172 5.16 -25.94 14.71
CA CYS A 172 4.84 -25.32 15.97
C CYS A 172 5.35 -26.24 17.06
N ALA A 173 6.24 -25.74 17.92
CA ALA A 173 6.59 -26.46 19.11
C ALA A 173 5.28 -26.58 19.92
N GLU A 174 4.78 -27.78 20.04
CA GLU A 174 3.74 -28.11 21.00
C GLU A 174 4.31 -27.82 22.38
N THR A 175 3.84 -26.77 23.02
CA THR A 175 4.06 -26.56 24.45
C THR A 175 2.99 -27.34 25.17
N ASP A 176 3.41 -28.41 25.83
CA ASP A 176 2.60 -29.14 26.83
C ASP A 176 2.08 -28.20 27.93
#